data_6a573bc328c4d72f5177aa9cfd525b1d
#
_entry.id   6a573bc328c4d72f5177aa9cfd525b1d
#
_cell.length_a   1.000
_cell.length_b   1.000
_cell.length_c   1.000
_cell.angle_alpha   90.00
_cell.angle_beta   90.00
_cell.angle_gamma   90.00
#
_symmetry.space_group_name_H-M   'P 1'
#
loop_
_entity.id
_entity.type
_entity.pdbx_description
1 polymer ?
#
loop_
_entity_poly.entity_id
_entity_poly.type
_entity_poly.pdbx_seq_one_letter_code
_entity_poly.pdbx_strand_id
1 'polypeptide(L)'
;MELLNSAENVLDILCLWDSDKEQALGLNEISKLTGINKSTVHKILQSLKKRNLVQQNEANKKYSLGVGILRLSTCVLKNLDLREIAHPLLKQLAYMCQNTVTLGIRSENNFIFIDRIDGRDNVRFYCDIGKVTPFYGGAAAKALFSHLNDKDINKILQSMEEKKFTEKTKGRTALIEEIKLIRKNGFSLSDEEVDIGVLAIGAPIFDYRGDAIAGVAVAGIKQTFTPEILEINKKLLLEYTHIISKKMGYSGNIRK
;
A
#
# COMPACT_ATOMS: atom_id res chain seq x y z
N MET A 1 12.11 -28.02 -3.88
CA MET A 1 12.78 -27.67 -2.60
C MET A 1 11.72 -27.84 -1.53
N GLU A 2 11.81 -28.87 -0.69
CA GLU A 2 10.87 -29.05 0.41
C GLU A 2 11.07 -27.93 1.42
N LEU A 3 10.03 -27.16 1.65
CA LEU A 3 10.03 -26.11 2.66
C LEU A 3 9.91 -26.76 4.05
N LEU A 4 10.60 -26.21 5.04
CA LEU A 4 10.57 -26.72 6.41
C LEU A 4 9.20 -26.42 7.04
N ASN A 5 8.33 -27.40 7.17
CA ASN A 5 6.98 -27.28 7.76
C ASN A 5 6.92 -26.47 9.05
N SER A 6 7.97 -26.51 9.88
CA SER A 6 8.02 -25.75 11.13
C SER A 6 8.22 -24.24 10.90
N ALA A 7 8.97 -23.84 9.86
CA ALA A 7 9.18 -22.44 9.51
C ALA A 7 7.92 -21.86 8.85
N GLU A 8 7.28 -22.61 7.96
CA GLU A 8 6.02 -22.22 7.32
C GLU A 8 4.93 -21.99 8.37
N ASN A 9 4.77 -22.90 9.32
CA ASN A 9 3.80 -22.73 10.40
C ASN A 9 3.98 -21.43 11.19
N VAL A 10 5.23 -20.98 11.40
CA VAL A 10 5.52 -19.71 12.07
C VAL A 10 5.11 -18.53 11.19
N LEU A 11 5.40 -18.59 9.90
CA LEU A 11 5.03 -17.55 8.94
C LEU A 11 3.52 -17.46 8.75
N ASP A 12 2.83 -18.60 8.62
CA ASP A 12 1.37 -18.66 8.52
C ASP A 12 0.69 -17.97 9.70
N ILE A 13 1.20 -18.22 10.92
CA ILE A 13 0.66 -17.56 12.12
C ILE A 13 0.93 -16.05 12.10
N LEU A 14 2.12 -15.60 11.72
CA LEU A 14 2.43 -14.17 11.64
C LEU A 14 1.61 -13.44 10.57
N CYS A 15 1.39 -14.08 9.42
CA CYS A 15 0.62 -13.53 8.31
C CYS A 15 -0.90 -13.43 8.59
N LEU A 16 -1.43 -14.05 9.66
CA LEU A 16 -2.83 -13.86 10.04
C LEU A 16 -3.18 -12.40 10.37
N TRP A 17 -2.20 -11.62 10.82
CA TRP A 17 -2.38 -10.20 11.14
C TRP A 17 -2.05 -9.25 9.98
N ASP A 18 -1.81 -9.78 8.79
CA ASP A 18 -1.59 -8.98 7.57
C ASP A 18 -2.91 -8.43 6.98
N SER A 19 -4.06 -8.80 7.55
CA SER A 19 -5.37 -8.34 7.12
C SER A 19 -6.09 -7.53 8.20
N ASP A 20 -6.81 -6.48 7.77
CA ASP A 20 -7.56 -5.56 8.65
C ASP A 20 -8.69 -6.20 9.48
N LYS A 21 -8.93 -7.50 9.33
CA LYS A 21 -10.17 -8.10 9.85
C LYS A 21 -10.18 -8.35 11.34
N GLU A 22 -9.04 -8.62 11.98
CA GLU A 22 -9.02 -8.89 13.42
C GLU A 22 -7.72 -8.44 14.07
N GLN A 23 -7.80 -7.46 14.96
CA GLN A 23 -6.64 -6.95 15.70
C GLN A 23 -6.12 -7.92 16.80
N ALA A 24 -6.93 -8.85 17.25
CA ALA A 24 -6.55 -9.82 18.27
C ALA A 24 -7.28 -11.16 18.11
N LEU A 25 -6.51 -12.26 18.06
CA LEU A 25 -6.99 -13.62 17.81
C LEU A 25 -6.76 -14.52 19.03
N GLY A 26 -7.73 -15.38 19.35
CA GLY A 26 -7.58 -16.42 20.34
C GLY A 26 -6.83 -17.64 19.81
N LEU A 27 -6.26 -18.45 20.69
CA LEU A 27 -5.53 -19.68 20.33
C LEU A 27 -6.36 -20.61 19.44
N ASN A 28 -7.65 -20.78 19.74
CA ASN A 28 -8.56 -21.64 18.98
C ASN A 28 -8.85 -21.08 17.58
N GLU A 29 -8.97 -19.75 17.45
CA GLU A 29 -9.18 -19.04 16.20
C GLU A 29 -7.96 -19.21 15.29
N ILE A 30 -6.75 -18.99 15.82
CA ILE A 30 -5.47 -19.17 15.10
C ILE A 30 -5.35 -20.62 14.60
N SER A 31 -5.60 -21.61 15.48
CA SER A 31 -5.54 -23.03 15.11
C SER A 31 -6.52 -23.39 13.98
N LYS A 32 -7.74 -22.82 14.01
CA LYS A 32 -8.76 -23.02 12.98
C LYS A 32 -8.38 -22.37 11.65
N LEU A 33 -7.85 -21.14 11.68
CA LEU A 33 -7.49 -20.39 10.49
C LEU A 33 -6.28 -20.96 9.76
N THR A 34 -5.27 -21.44 10.51
CA THR A 34 -4.04 -22.00 9.94
C THR A 34 -4.10 -23.51 9.68
N GLY A 35 -5.07 -24.23 10.26
CA GLY A 35 -5.11 -25.70 10.24
C GLY A 35 -4.07 -26.36 11.15
N ILE A 36 -3.23 -25.58 11.86
CA ILE A 36 -2.18 -26.08 12.75
C ILE A 36 -2.80 -26.53 14.08
N ASN A 37 -2.35 -27.66 14.62
CA ASN A 37 -2.87 -28.12 15.91
C ASN A 37 -2.54 -27.15 17.06
N LYS A 38 -3.43 -27.06 18.06
CA LYS A 38 -3.36 -26.10 19.16
C LYS A 38 -2.05 -26.15 19.97
N SER A 39 -1.48 -27.33 20.15
CA SER A 39 -0.24 -27.48 20.91
C SER A 39 0.95 -26.88 20.17
N THR A 40 0.99 -27.01 18.85
CA THR A 40 2.02 -26.40 17.98
C THR A 40 1.83 -24.89 17.91
N VAL A 41 0.60 -24.40 17.70
CA VAL A 41 0.27 -22.97 17.73
C VAL A 41 0.73 -22.34 19.04
N HIS A 42 0.41 -22.97 20.19
CA HIS A 42 0.83 -22.46 21.48
C HIS A 42 2.35 -22.36 21.61
N LYS A 43 3.12 -23.38 21.20
CA LYS A 43 4.60 -23.35 21.22
C LYS A 43 5.17 -22.24 20.34
N ILE A 44 4.61 -22.04 19.15
CA ILE A 44 5.01 -20.97 18.24
C ILE A 44 4.73 -19.60 18.84
N LEU A 45 3.53 -19.38 19.36
CA LEU A 45 3.15 -18.10 20.00
C LEU A 45 4.04 -17.78 21.20
N GLN A 46 4.41 -18.77 22.02
CA GLN A 46 5.37 -18.56 23.11
C GLN A 46 6.76 -18.16 22.60
N SER A 47 7.21 -18.74 21.50
CA SER A 47 8.49 -18.39 20.87
C SER A 47 8.48 -16.97 20.28
N LEU A 48 7.39 -16.56 19.64
CA LEU A 48 7.17 -15.21 19.13
C LEU A 48 7.04 -14.17 20.26
N LYS A 49 6.33 -14.52 21.34
CA LYS A 49 6.18 -13.67 22.54
C LYS A 49 7.53 -13.38 23.21
N LYS A 50 8.43 -14.38 23.32
CA LYS A 50 9.80 -14.19 23.84
C LYS A 50 10.61 -13.15 23.06
N ARG A 51 10.29 -12.92 21.77
CA ARG A 51 10.95 -11.93 20.90
C ARG A 51 10.14 -10.65 20.73
N ASN A 52 9.04 -10.50 21.48
CA ASN A 52 8.09 -9.39 21.36
C ASN A 52 7.47 -9.23 19.95
N LEU A 53 7.51 -10.26 19.10
CA LEU A 53 6.86 -10.25 17.78
C LEU A 53 5.34 -10.43 17.90
N VAL A 54 4.89 -11.10 18.97
CA VAL A 54 3.49 -11.28 19.36
C VAL A 54 3.35 -10.91 20.82
N GLN A 55 2.24 -10.32 21.20
CA GLN A 55 1.84 -10.05 22.59
C GLN A 55 0.51 -10.73 22.89
N GLN A 56 0.25 -10.99 24.15
CA GLN A 56 -1.00 -11.56 24.64
C GLN A 56 -1.65 -10.60 25.62
N ASN A 57 -2.91 -10.29 25.41
CA ASN A 57 -3.71 -9.52 26.34
C ASN A 57 -4.09 -10.40 27.54
N GLU A 58 -3.73 -9.97 28.74
CA GLU A 58 -3.93 -10.76 29.96
C GLU A 58 -5.40 -10.91 30.35
N ALA A 59 -6.27 -9.95 29.97
CA ALA A 59 -7.69 -9.98 30.34
C ALA A 59 -8.48 -10.96 29.47
N ASN A 60 -8.28 -10.95 28.13
CA ASN A 60 -9.06 -11.78 27.20
C ASN A 60 -8.28 -12.94 26.60
N LYS A 61 -6.99 -13.09 26.96
CA LYS A 61 -6.05 -14.13 26.47
C LYS A 61 -5.87 -14.17 24.96
N LYS A 62 -6.31 -13.13 24.22
CA LYS A 62 -6.11 -13.01 22.78
C LYS A 62 -4.69 -12.50 22.47
N TYR A 63 -4.20 -12.88 21.28
CA TYR A 63 -2.88 -12.54 20.77
C TYR A 63 -3.00 -11.47 19.70
N SER A 64 -2.02 -10.57 19.64
CA SER A 64 -1.85 -9.55 18.59
C SER A 64 -0.38 -9.38 18.28
N LEU A 65 -0.04 -8.65 17.19
CA LEU A 65 1.34 -8.30 16.91
C LEU A 65 1.96 -7.52 18.08
N GLY A 66 3.20 -7.83 18.38
CA GLY A 66 3.99 -7.16 19.41
C GLY A 66 4.88 -6.06 18.84
N VAL A 67 5.32 -5.14 19.71
CA VAL A 67 6.18 -4.00 19.33
C VAL A 67 7.52 -4.41 18.70
N GLY A 68 7.94 -5.67 18.84
CA GLY A 68 9.13 -6.19 18.17
C GLY A 68 9.06 -6.13 16.64
N ILE A 69 7.84 -6.17 16.07
CA ILE A 69 7.61 -5.99 14.63
C ILE A 69 8.06 -4.60 14.17
N LEU A 70 7.84 -3.55 14.99
CA LEU A 70 8.27 -2.19 14.65
C LEU A 70 9.80 -2.09 14.46
N ARG A 71 10.58 -2.86 15.21
CA ARG A 71 12.03 -2.90 15.05
C ARG A 71 12.44 -3.48 13.70
N LEU A 72 11.78 -4.55 13.25
CA LEU A 72 12.04 -5.16 11.94
C LEU A 72 11.60 -4.22 10.81
N SER A 73 10.43 -3.62 10.91
CA SER A 73 9.94 -2.65 9.91
C SER A 73 10.81 -1.41 9.83
N THR A 74 11.35 -0.90 10.96
CA THR A 74 12.26 0.24 10.98
C THR A 74 13.56 -0.06 10.21
N CYS A 75 14.11 -1.29 10.30
CA CYS A 75 15.28 -1.68 9.51
C CYS A 75 14.99 -1.66 8.00
N VAL A 76 13.82 -2.13 7.59
CA VAL A 76 13.39 -2.06 6.18
C VAL A 76 13.20 -0.61 5.74
N LEU A 77 12.50 0.19 6.55
CA LEU A 77 12.21 1.60 6.25
C LEU A 77 13.47 2.48 6.19
N LYS A 78 14.49 2.20 7.00
CA LYS A 78 15.78 2.91 6.96
C LYS A 78 16.55 2.68 5.66
N ASN A 79 16.43 1.50 5.05
CA ASN A 79 17.09 1.15 3.80
C ASN A 79 16.32 1.62 2.56
N LEU A 80 15.18 2.28 2.74
CA LEU A 80 14.41 2.87 1.65
C LEU A 80 14.79 4.34 1.50
N ASP A 81 15.86 4.64 0.76
CA ASP A 81 16.29 6.00 0.40
C ASP A 81 15.14 6.83 -0.16
N LEU A 82 14.21 6.18 -0.88
CA LEU A 82 13.00 6.80 -1.39
C LEU A 82 12.15 7.44 -0.29
N ARG A 83 11.93 6.75 0.83
CA ARG A 83 11.08 7.28 1.91
C ARG A 83 11.74 8.47 2.60
N GLU A 84 13.05 8.43 2.84
CA GLU A 84 13.80 9.54 3.44
C GLU A 84 13.73 10.80 2.56
N ILE A 85 13.84 10.64 1.25
CA ILE A 85 13.74 11.73 0.28
C ILE A 85 12.31 12.24 0.13
N ALA A 86 11.33 11.32 0.05
CA ALA A 86 9.95 11.65 -0.25
C ALA A 86 9.21 12.27 0.96
N HIS A 87 9.38 11.73 2.17
CA HIS A 87 8.61 12.08 3.35
C HIS A 87 8.50 13.60 3.63
N PRO A 88 9.61 14.40 3.63
CA PRO A 88 9.50 15.84 3.86
C PRO A 88 8.73 16.56 2.76
N LEU A 89 8.82 16.11 1.51
CA LEU A 89 8.11 16.66 0.37
C LEU A 89 6.61 16.29 0.40
N LEU A 90 6.30 15.06 0.79
CA LEU A 90 4.92 14.61 0.97
C LEU A 90 4.22 15.33 2.12
N LYS A 91 4.94 15.71 3.20
CA LYS A 91 4.41 16.59 4.25
C LYS A 91 4.04 17.96 3.71
N GLN A 92 4.89 18.55 2.87
CA GLN A 92 4.58 19.83 2.24
C GLN A 92 3.36 19.70 1.32
N LEU A 93 3.30 18.65 0.49
CA LEU A 93 2.15 18.37 -0.36
C LEU A 93 0.85 18.25 0.47
N ALA A 94 0.86 17.43 1.53
CA ALA A 94 -0.31 17.26 2.40
C ALA A 94 -0.75 18.58 3.05
N TYR A 95 0.20 19.41 3.47
CA TYR A 95 -0.09 20.74 4.00
C TYR A 95 -0.72 21.68 2.96
N MET A 96 -0.23 21.64 1.71
CA MET A 96 -0.73 22.49 0.62
C MET A 96 -2.13 22.06 0.14
N CYS A 97 -2.34 20.75 -0.06
CA CYS A 97 -3.61 20.23 -0.55
C CYS A 97 -4.64 19.99 0.56
N GLN A 98 -4.25 20.07 1.85
CA GLN A 98 -5.09 19.81 3.03
C GLN A 98 -5.74 18.41 3.04
N ASN A 99 -5.25 17.48 2.22
CA ASN A 99 -5.74 16.13 2.04
C ASN A 99 -4.72 15.10 2.49
N THR A 100 -5.15 13.85 2.69
CA THR A 100 -4.25 12.74 3.01
C THR A 100 -3.36 12.42 1.80
N VAL A 101 -2.05 12.32 2.05
CA VAL A 101 -1.06 11.91 1.04
C VAL A 101 -0.49 10.55 1.41
N THR A 102 -0.44 9.65 0.44
CA THR A 102 0.10 8.30 0.62
C THR A 102 1.20 8.01 -0.38
N LEU A 103 2.17 7.20 0.04
CA LEU A 103 3.24 6.68 -0.79
C LEU A 103 3.25 5.16 -0.69
N GLY A 104 3.41 4.49 -1.80
CA GLY A 104 3.60 3.05 -1.80
C GLY A 104 4.46 2.58 -2.96
N ILE A 105 4.91 1.35 -2.85
CA ILE A 105 5.82 0.70 -3.79
C ILE A 105 5.25 -0.64 -4.25
N ARG A 106 5.89 -1.23 -5.24
CA ARG A 106 5.59 -2.59 -5.67
C ARG A 106 6.11 -3.60 -4.64
N SER A 107 5.28 -4.56 -4.29
CA SER A 107 5.63 -5.78 -3.58
C SER A 107 5.12 -6.96 -4.40
N GLU A 108 6.00 -7.62 -5.14
CA GLU A 108 5.67 -8.69 -6.11
C GLU A 108 4.61 -8.26 -7.14
N ASN A 109 3.40 -8.81 -7.05
CA ASN A 109 2.26 -8.52 -7.93
C ASN A 109 1.25 -7.55 -7.29
N ASN A 110 1.60 -6.92 -6.17
CA ASN A 110 0.75 -6.03 -5.41
C ASN A 110 1.44 -4.68 -5.14
N PHE A 111 0.66 -3.75 -4.61
CA PHE A 111 1.11 -2.45 -4.12
C PHE A 111 1.09 -2.47 -2.58
N ILE A 112 2.14 -1.97 -1.94
CA ILE A 112 2.24 -1.83 -0.48
C ILE A 112 2.44 -0.36 -0.10
N PHE A 113 1.65 0.14 0.86
CA PHE A 113 1.82 1.48 1.40
C PHE A 113 3.02 1.52 2.35
N ILE A 114 3.94 2.48 2.12
CA ILE A 114 5.17 2.65 2.93
C ILE A 114 5.21 3.97 3.68
N ASP A 115 4.38 4.93 3.29
CA ASP A 115 4.24 6.20 4.01
C ASP A 115 2.84 6.77 3.86
N ARG A 116 2.42 7.54 4.89
CA ARG A 116 1.13 8.21 4.96
C ARG A 116 1.28 9.50 5.76
N ILE A 117 0.75 10.58 5.22
CA ILE A 117 0.62 11.87 5.90
C ILE A 117 -0.86 12.23 5.90
N ASP A 118 -1.44 12.33 7.09
CA ASP A 118 -2.84 12.69 7.23
C ASP A 118 -3.07 14.15 6.86
N GLY A 119 -4.17 14.42 6.15
CA GLY A 119 -4.65 15.74 5.85
C GLY A 119 -5.35 16.38 7.05
N ARG A 120 -6.02 17.51 6.80
CA ARG A 120 -6.74 18.28 7.83
C ARG A 120 -7.98 17.54 8.34
N ASP A 121 -8.64 16.82 7.44
CA ASP A 121 -9.82 16.01 7.77
C ASP A 121 -9.36 14.64 8.30
N ASN A 122 -9.66 14.34 9.56
CA ASN A 122 -9.35 13.06 10.22
C ASN A 122 -10.16 11.88 9.64
N VAL A 123 -10.26 11.79 8.32
CA VAL A 123 -10.91 10.65 7.65
C VAL A 123 -9.89 9.54 7.47
N ARG A 124 -10.13 8.40 8.09
CA ARG A 124 -9.31 7.20 7.89
C ARG A 124 -9.70 6.54 6.58
N PHE A 125 -8.83 6.65 5.61
CA PHE A 125 -8.91 5.91 4.35
C PHE A 125 -8.25 4.54 4.48
N TYR A 126 -8.60 3.64 3.56
CA TYR A 126 -8.01 2.31 3.44
C TYR A 126 -6.56 2.35 2.91
N CYS A 127 -5.64 2.99 3.64
CA CYS A 127 -4.25 3.20 3.20
C CYS A 127 -3.23 3.24 4.36
N ASP A 128 -3.37 2.34 5.35
CA ASP A 128 -2.42 2.28 6.45
C ASP A 128 -1.06 1.74 5.99
N ILE A 129 0.02 2.20 6.64
CA ILE A 129 1.39 1.73 6.34
C ILE A 129 1.47 0.21 6.56
N GLY A 130 2.09 -0.49 5.61
CA GLY A 130 2.20 -1.94 5.59
C GLY A 130 1.02 -2.64 4.91
N LYS A 131 -0.07 -1.93 4.62
CA LYS A 131 -1.21 -2.49 3.93
C LYS A 131 -0.88 -2.81 2.48
N VAL A 132 -1.28 -4.02 2.06
CA VAL A 132 -1.14 -4.51 0.70
C VAL A 132 -2.48 -4.38 -0.03
N THR A 133 -2.44 -3.86 -1.25
CA THR A 133 -3.60 -3.77 -2.14
C THR A 133 -3.22 -4.22 -3.55
N PRO A 134 -4.16 -4.79 -4.32
CA PRO A 134 -3.88 -5.06 -5.73
C PRO A 134 -3.67 -3.75 -6.49
N PHE A 135 -3.00 -3.82 -7.64
CA PHE A 135 -2.66 -2.62 -8.42
C PHE A 135 -3.86 -1.84 -8.96
N TYR A 136 -5.04 -2.42 -9.01
CA TYR A 136 -6.29 -1.70 -9.32
C TYR A 136 -6.94 -1.06 -8.09
N GLY A 137 -6.38 -1.27 -6.90
CA GLY A 137 -6.88 -0.78 -5.62
C GLY A 137 -6.43 0.65 -5.32
N GLY A 138 -7.00 1.61 -6.02
CA GLY A 138 -6.82 3.03 -5.74
C GLY A 138 -5.79 3.76 -6.62
N ALA A 139 -5.75 5.09 -6.49
CA ALA A 139 -5.03 5.95 -7.42
C ALA A 139 -3.51 5.74 -7.39
N ALA A 140 -2.86 5.68 -6.21
CA ALA A 140 -1.42 5.48 -6.11
C ALA A 140 -0.97 4.17 -6.77
N ALA A 141 -1.70 3.10 -6.52
CA ALA A 141 -1.43 1.77 -7.08
C ALA A 141 -1.56 1.78 -8.60
N LYS A 142 -2.64 2.35 -9.15
CA LYS A 142 -2.87 2.47 -10.60
C LYS A 142 -1.81 3.33 -11.27
N ALA A 143 -1.37 4.43 -10.63
CA ALA A 143 -0.32 5.29 -11.17
C ALA A 143 1.01 4.54 -11.35
N LEU A 144 1.45 3.81 -10.31
CA LEU A 144 2.64 2.97 -10.40
C LEU A 144 2.47 1.87 -11.45
N PHE A 145 1.38 1.11 -11.37
CA PHE A 145 1.10 -0.02 -12.25
C PHE A 145 1.15 0.35 -13.73
N SER A 146 0.54 1.48 -14.08
CA SER A 146 0.47 1.94 -15.47
C SER A 146 1.83 2.23 -16.09
N HIS A 147 2.87 2.46 -15.27
CA HIS A 147 4.22 2.77 -15.73
C HIS A 147 5.22 1.61 -15.52
N LEU A 148 4.76 0.44 -15.06
CA LEU A 148 5.57 -0.77 -15.11
C LEU A 148 5.82 -1.18 -16.57
N ASN A 149 6.83 -2.02 -16.81
CA ASN A 149 7.05 -2.58 -18.14
C ASN A 149 5.89 -3.50 -18.55
N ASP A 150 5.63 -3.61 -19.83
CA ASP A 150 4.46 -4.33 -20.36
C ASP A 150 4.49 -5.83 -20.02
N LYS A 151 5.67 -6.43 -19.85
CA LYS A 151 5.81 -7.84 -19.43
C LYS A 151 5.26 -8.05 -18.00
N ASP A 152 5.62 -7.15 -17.09
CA ASP A 152 5.13 -7.19 -15.71
C ASP A 152 3.63 -6.89 -15.63
N ILE A 153 3.16 -5.88 -16.37
CA ILE A 153 1.74 -5.56 -16.48
C ILE A 153 0.94 -6.78 -16.95
N ASN A 154 1.36 -7.42 -18.03
CA ASN A 154 0.67 -8.60 -18.57
C ASN A 154 0.67 -9.77 -17.56
N LYS A 155 1.81 -10.02 -16.89
CA LYS A 155 1.91 -11.07 -15.86
C LYS A 155 0.93 -10.81 -14.71
N ILE A 156 0.88 -9.58 -14.21
CA ILE A 156 -0.01 -9.19 -13.11
C ILE A 156 -1.47 -9.28 -13.54
N LEU A 157 -1.82 -8.81 -14.74
CA LEU A 157 -3.17 -8.91 -15.29
C LEU A 157 -3.63 -10.37 -15.44
N GLN A 158 -2.75 -11.29 -15.85
CA GLN A 158 -3.08 -12.71 -15.97
C GLN A 158 -3.39 -13.37 -14.63
N SER A 159 -2.65 -13.02 -13.57
CA SER A 159 -2.83 -13.56 -12.22
C SER A 159 -3.80 -12.74 -11.36
N MET A 160 -4.42 -11.68 -11.91
CA MET A 160 -5.27 -10.77 -11.15
C MET A 160 -6.58 -11.45 -10.74
N GLU A 161 -6.80 -11.54 -9.44
CA GLU A 161 -8.10 -11.85 -8.86
C GLU A 161 -8.92 -10.56 -8.76
N GLU A 162 -10.13 -10.57 -9.35
CA GLU A 162 -11.00 -9.39 -9.33
C GLU A 162 -11.79 -9.34 -8.02
N LYS A 163 -11.27 -8.60 -7.04
CA LYS A 163 -11.98 -8.30 -5.79
C LYS A 163 -12.67 -6.94 -5.92
N LYS A 164 -13.97 -6.91 -5.70
CA LYS A 164 -14.71 -5.65 -5.59
C LYS A 164 -14.55 -5.07 -4.19
N PHE A 165 -14.09 -3.82 -4.11
CA PHE A 165 -14.12 -3.01 -2.88
C PHE A 165 -15.43 -2.24 -2.79
N THR A 166 -15.90 -1.71 -3.93
CA THR A 166 -17.17 -1.02 -4.11
C THR A 166 -17.80 -1.43 -5.44
N GLU A 167 -19.00 -0.97 -5.72
CA GLU A 167 -19.62 -1.15 -7.04
C GLU A 167 -18.90 -0.42 -8.17
N LYS A 168 -18.05 0.58 -7.84
CA LYS A 168 -17.25 1.34 -8.80
C LYS A 168 -15.84 0.78 -9.00
N THR A 169 -15.47 -0.28 -8.27
CA THR A 169 -14.17 -0.94 -8.48
C THR A 169 -14.04 -1.41 -9.91
N LYS A 170 -12.93 -1.03 -10.56
CA LYS A 170 -12.69 -1.36 -11.95
C LYS A 170 -12.17 -2.78 -12.10
N GLY A 171 -12.75 -3.53 -13.03
CA GLY A 171 -12.26 -4.83 -13.43
C GLY A 171 -11.10 -4.73 -14.43
N ARG A 172 -10.55 -5.88 -14.83
CA ARG A 172 -9.38 -6.01 -15.70
C ARG A 172 -9.47 -5.22 -17.00
N THR A 173 -10.60 -5.33 -17.72
CA THR A 173 -10.78 -4.67 -19.02
C THR A 173 -10.73 -3.15 -18.89
N ALA A 174 -11.45 -2.58 -17.92
CA ALA A 174 -11.45 -1.15 -17.66
C ALA A 174 -10.06 -0.65 -17.20
N LEU A 175 -9.32 -1.45 -16.42
CA LEU A 175 -7.96 -1.13 -16.00
C LEU A 175 -6.99 -1.06 -17.20
N ILE A 176 -7.09 -1.97 -18.17
CA ILE A 176 -6.24 -1.94 -19.39
C ILE A 176 -6.44 -0.65 -20.19
N GLU A 177 -7.68 -0.22 -20.33
CA GLU A 177 -7.99 1.05 -21.01
C GLU A 177 -7.46 2.25 -20.22
N GLU A 178 -7.61 2.22 -18.90
CA GLU A 178 -7.17 3.28 -18.01
C GLU A 178 -5.63 3.45 -18.02
N ILE A 179 -4.86 2.35 -18.12
CA ILE A 179 -3.39 2.39 -18.24
C ILE A 179 -2.95 3.33 -19.37
N LYS A 180 -3.59 3.25 -20.54
CA LYS A 180 -3.26 4.12 -21.68
C LYS A 180 -3.52 5.59 -21.36
N LEU A 181 -4.63 5.87 -20.68
CA LEU A 181 -4.99 7.23 -20.28
C LEU A 181 -4.04 7.78 -19.23
N ILE A 182 -3.67 6.96 -18.23
CA ILE A 182 -2.74 7.35 -17.17
C ILE A 182 -1.36 7.66 -17.75
N ARG A 183 -0.84 6.80 -18.65
CA ARG A 183 0.43 7.05 -19.34
C ARG A 183 0.42 8.36 -20.14
N LYS A 184 -0.69 8.67 -20.80
CA LYS A 184 -0.85 9.91 -21.58
C LYS A 184 -0.95 11.15 -20.69
N ASN A 185 -1.70 11.05 -19.59
CA ASN A 185 -2.05 12.21 -18.75
C ASN A 185 -1.07 12.40 -17.59
N GLY A 186 -0.26 11.40 -17.26
CA GLY A 186 0.70 11.41 -16.14
C GLY A 186 0.08 11.20 -14.75
N PHE A 187 -1.24 11.00 -14.67
CA PHE A 187 -1.95 10.78 -13.40
C PHE A 187 -3.10 9.80 -13.55
N SER A 188 -3.46 9.16 -12.45
CA SER A 188 -4.62 8.28 -12.28
C SER A 188 -5.68 8.96 -11.43
N LEU A 189 -6.92 8.50 -11.56
CA LEU A 189 -8.07 8.92 -10.74
C LEU A 189 -8.72 7.67 -10.13
N SER A 190 -9.13 7.76 -8.87
CA SER A 190 -9.96 6.76 -8.18
C SER A 190 -11.18 7.47 -7.57
N ASP A 191 -12.34 7.28 -8.18
CA ASP A 191 -13.60 7.87 -7.75
C ASP A 191 -14.46 6.82 -7.06
N GLU A 192 -14.36 6.71 -5.74
CA GLU A 192 -15.08 5.74 -4.91
C GLU A 192 -14.80 4.28 -5.31
N GLU A 193 -13.64 3.99 -5.93
CA GLU A 193 -13.30 2.63 -6.38
C GLU A 193 -12.86 1.71 -5.23
N VAL A 194 -12.38 2.28 -4.11
CA VAL A 194 -11.92 1.54 -2.93
C VAL A 194 -12.78 1.83 -1.70
N ASP A 195 -13.03 3.11 -1.43
CA ASP A 195 -13.84 3.58 -0.31
C ASP A 195 -14.97 4.48 -0.84
N ILE A 196 -16.21 4.24 -0.41
CA ILE A 196 -17.36 5.07 -0.78
C ILE A 196 -17.17 6.47 -0.19
N GLY A 197 -17.46 7.51 -0.99
CA GLY A 197 -17.30 8.91 -0.60
C GLY A 197 -15.86 9.43 -0.67
N VAL A 198 -14.92 8.65 -1.19
CA VAL A 198 -13.50 9.03 -1.34
C VAL A 198 -13.16 9.26 -2.81
N LEU A 199 -12.49 10.40 -3.07
CA LEU A 199 -11.84 10.69 -4.34
C LEU A 199 -10.33 10.75 -4.12
N ALA A 200 -9.56 10.14 -5.02
CA ALA A 200 -8.11 10.18 -4.98
C ALA A 200 -7.52 10.38 -6.38
N ILE A 201 -6.45 11.15 -6.44
CA ILE A 201 -5.60 11.30 -7.62
C ILE A 201 -4.22 10.73 -7.32
N GLY A 202 -3.60 10.04 -8.29
CA GLY A 202 -2.31 9.39 -8.11
C GLY A 202 -1.32 9.75 -9.22
N ALA A 203 -0.02 9.80 -8.88
CA ALA A 203 1.05 9.97 -9.86
C ALA A 203 2.26 9.10 -9.52
N PRO A 204 3.04 8.67 -10.53
CA PRO A 204 4.21 7.83 -10.31
C PRO A 204 5.43 8.65 -9.87
N ILE A 205 6.38 7.96 -9.21
CA ILE A 205 7.75 8.43 -8.99
C ILE A 205 8.67 7.55 -9.83
N PHE A 206 9.62 8.17 -10.53
CA PHE A 206 10.59 7.52 -11.39
C PHE A 206 12.01 7.58 -10.78
N ASP A 207 12.82 6.56 -11.07
CA ASP A 207 14.25 6.54 -10.71
C ASP A 207 15.14 7.06 -11.86
N TYR A 208 16.46 7.01 -11.66
CA TYR A 208 17.48 7.43 -12.63
C TYR A 208 17.47 6.64 -13.95
N ARG A 209 16.84 5.47 -13.96
CA ARG A 209 16.69 4.64 -15.18
C ARG A 209 15.43 4.99 -15.95
N GLY A 210 14.52 5.80 -15.37
CA GLY A 210 13.20 6.07 -15.89
C GLY A 210 12.18 4.98 -15.58
N ASP A 211 12.50 4.07 -14.65
CA ASP A 211 11.58 3.05 -14.16
C ASP A 211 10.67 3.66 -13.07
N ALA A 212 9.38 3.37 -13.13
CA ALA A 212 8.45 3.76 -12.07
C ALA A 212 8.70 2.89 -10.83
N ILE A 213 9.11 3.52 -9.73
CA ILE A 213 9.49 2.85 -8.48
C ILE A 213 8.46 2.98 -7.38
N ALA A 214 7.58 3.97 -7.46
CA ALA A 214 6.54 4.23 -6.46
C ALA A 214 5.33 4.93 -7.06
N GLY A 215 4.22 4.91 -6.31
CA GLY A 215 3.03 5.71 -6.56
C GLY A 215 2.70 6.57 -5.35
N VAL A 216 2.33 7.81 -5.61
CA VAL A 216 1.83 8.77 -4.62
C VAL A 216 0.37 9.04 -4.91
N ALA A 217 -0.47 9.19 -3.88
CA ALA A 217 -1.82 9.72 -4.07
C ALA A 217 -2.15 10.82 -3.07
N VAL A 218 -2.98 11.74 -3.52
CA VAL A 218 -3.73 12.71 -2.71
C VAL A 218 -5.16 12.23 -2.66
N ALA A 219 -5.68 11.95 -1.46
CA ALA A 219 -7.00 11.40 -1.22
C ALA A 219 -7.78 12.24 -0.21
N GLY A 220 -9.07 12.41 -0.44
CA GLY A 220 -9.95 13.17 0.43
C GLY A 220 -11.42 12.81 0.25
N ILE A 221 -12.29 13.50 0.99
CA ILE A 221 -13.75 13.36 0.88
C ILE A 221 -14.17 13.87 -0.50
N LYS A 222 -14.88 13.04 -1.27
CA LYS A 222 -15.28 13.38 -2.64
C LYS A 222 -16.02 14.70 -2.76
N GLN A 223 -16.92 15.00 -1.82
CA GLN A 223 -17.72 16.24 -1.85
C GLN A 223 -16.88 17.50 -1.69
N THR A 224 -15.66 17.42 -1.12
CA THR A 224 -14.75 18.55 -0.98
C THR A 224 -13.91 18.79 -2.22
N PHE A 225 -13.87 17.87 -3.17
CA PHE A 225 -13.15 18.01 -4.44
C PHE A 225 -14.02 18.71 -5.49
N THR A 226 -14.12 20.05 -5.41
CA THR A 226 -14.65 20.79 -6.55
C THR A 226 -13.73 20.62 -7.78
N PRO A 227 -14.20 20.90 -9.00
CA PRO A 227 -13.34 20.83 -10.20
C PRO A 227 -12.05 21.67 -10.05
N GLU A 228 -12.13 22.83 -9.42
CA GLU A 228 -11.01 23.75 -9.18
C GLU A 228 -10.01 23.14 -8.18
N ILE A 229 -10.49 22.58 -7.06
CA ILE A 229 -9.66 21.93 -6.03
C ILE A 229 -8.99 20.68 -6.62
N LEU A 230 -9.71 19.90 -7.41
CA LEU A 230 -9.16 18.72 -8.08
C LEU A 230 -8.00 19.11 -9.02
N GLU A 231 -8.18 20.18 -9.80
CA GLU A 231 -7.15 20.68 -10.73
C GLU A 231 -5.92 21.23 -9.99
N ILE A 232 -6.11 21.95 -8.88
CA ILE A 232 -5.02 22.43 -8.02
C ILE A 232 -4.25 21.26 -7.43
N ASN A 233 -4.95 20.30 -6.82
CA ASN A 233 -4.33 19.13 -6.19
C ASN A 233 -3.59 18.27 -7.22
N LYS A 234 -4.11 18.13 -8.43
CA LYS A 234 -3.44 17.46 -9.53
C LYS A 234 -2.12 18.12 -9.90
N LYS A 235 -2.11 19.46 -10.06
CA LYS A 235 -0.89 20.20 -10.35
C LYS A 235 0.16 20.04 -9.24
N LEU A 236 -0.25 20.19 -7.99
CA LEU A 236 0.63 19.98 -6.84
C LEU A 236 1.19 18.56 -6.81
N LEU A 237 0.34 17.54 -6.98
CA LEU A 237 0.78 16.14 -6.98
C LEU A 237 1.84 15.88 -8.07
N LEU A 238 1.59 16.32 -9.29
CA LEU A 238 2.53 16.15 -10.42
C LEU A 238 3.85 16.90 -10.18
N GLU A 239 3.80 18.10 -9.61
CA GLU A 239 4.98 18.88 -9.27
C GLU A 239 5.82 18.17 -8.21
N TYR A 240 5.22 17.75 -7.09
CA TYR A 240 5.95 17.10 -6.00
C TYR A 240 6.49 15.72 -6.39
N THR A 241 5.73 14.91 -7.13
CA THR A 241 6.24 13.62 -7.63
C THR A 241 7.39 13.81 -8.63
N HIS A 242 7.37 14.87 -9.44
CA HIS A 242 8.49 15.23 -10.31
C HIS A 242 9.73 15.67 -9.50
N ILE A 243 9.56 16.48 -8.45
CA ILE A 243 10.66 16.90 -7.57
C ILE A 243 11.28 15.66 -6.89
N ILE A 244 10.45 14.73 -6.38
CA ILE A 244 10.93 13.48 -5.78
C ILE A 244 11.68 12.65 -6.82
N SER A 245 11.12 12.48 -8.02
CA SER A 245 11.75 11.73 -9.11
C SER A 245 13.11 12.32 -9.49
N LYS A 246 13.24 13.64 -9.57
CA LYS A 246 14.52 14.31 -9.80
C LYS A 246 15.54 13.99 -8.70
N LYS A 247 15.11 14.01 -7.45
CA LYS A 247 15.98 13.62 -6.30
C LYS A 247 16.36 12.14 -6.33
N MET A 248 15.55 11.29 -6.97
CA MET A 248 15.86 9.88 -7.26
C MET A 248 16.70 9.69 -8.54
N GLY A 249 17.19 10.80 -9.13
CA GLY A 249 18.08 10.78 -10.30
C GLY A 249 17.37 10.77 -11.66
N TYR A 250 16.04 10.95 -11.70
CA TYR A 250 15.27 10.98 -12.95
C TYR A 250 15.60 12.21 -13.79
N SER A 251 16.02 11.99 -15.05
CA SER A 251 16.42 13.06 -15.98
C SER A 251 15.33 13.54 -16.94
N GLY A 252 14.11 12.95 -16.87
CA GLY A 252 13.01 13.29 -17.77
C GLY A 252 12.84 12.35 -18.97
N ASN A 253 13.76 11.41 -19.20
CA ASN A 253 13.66 10.42 -20.26
C ASN A 253 12.94 9.16 -19.75
N ILE A 254 11.65 9.01 -20.05
CA ILE A 254 10.94 7.74 -19.85
C ILE A 254 11.51 6.75 -20.88
N ARG A 255 11.96 5.58 -20.44
CA ARG A 255 12.28 4.48 -21.36
C ARG A 255 11.03 4.15 -22.16
N LYS A 256 11.14 4.32 -23.49
CA LYS A 256 10.11 3.92 -24.47
C LYS A 256 10.02 2.39 -24.58
#